data_4e0ad21446e9e28390388d7c8b35d3fa
#
_entry.id   4e0ad21446e9e28390388d7c8b35d3fa
#
_cell.length_a   1.000
_cell.length_b   1.000
_cell.length_c   1.000
_cell.angle_alpha   90.00
_cell.angle_beta   90.00
_cell.angle_gamma   90.00
#
_symmetry.space_group_name_H-M   'P 1'
#
loop_
_entity.id
_entity.type
_entity.pdbx_description
1 polymer ?
#
loop_
_entity_poly.entity_id
_entity_poly.type
_entity_poly.pdbx_seq_one_letter_code
_entity_poly.pdbx_strand_id
1 'polypeptide(L)'
;FSIPFLGSLIKKLGAIPLDRGGSDVAAIKKTVALAKSGANVAIFPQGHRYPGVDPSTTPTKNGAGLITCKSESDVLPVFIKTKGNKYGFLRKIEIIFGKPIENSEFNFTNGGTDEYKAATDKIFREVVKLGGYAVLPSPSDDNSENEK
;
A
#
# COMPACT_ATOMS: atom_id res chain seq x y z
N PHE A 1 -13.99 0.25 -15.24
CA PHE A 1 -14.57 1.54 -15.67
C PHE A 1 -15.56 1.40 -16.85
N SER A 2 -16.22 0.25 -17.01
CA SER A 2 -17.15 0.00 -18.12
C SER A 2 -18.50 0.72 -18.00
N ILE A 3 -18.76 1.40 -16.89
CA ILE A 3 -19.99 2.19 -16.68
C ILE A 3 -19.61 3.67 -16.77
N PRO A 4 -19.99 4.38 -17.84
CA PRO A 4 -19.50 5.75 -18.11
C PRO A 4 -19.85 6.77 -17.01
N PHE A 5 -21.00 6.63 -16.38
CA PHE A 5 -21.42 7.53 -15.30
C PHE A 5 -20.62 7.29 -14.01
N LEU A 6 -20.38 6.04 -13.64
CA LEU A 6 -19.61 5.67 -12.44
C LEU A 6 -18.14 6.05 -12.60
N GLY A 7 -17.57 5.87 -13.79
CA GLY A 7 -16.18 6.25 -14.08
C GLY A 7 -15.93 7.75 -13.92
N SER A 8 -16.87 8.59 -14.35
CA SER A 8 -16.79 10.04 -14.18
C SER A 8 -16.88 10.46 -12.70
N LEU A 9 -17.79 9.83 -11.95
CA LEU A 9 -17.94 10.10 -10.51
C LEU A 9 -16.67 9.72 -9.73
N ILE A 10 -16.09 8.56 -9.99
CA ILE A 10 -14.89 8.07 -9.33
C ILE A 10 -13.68 8.97 -9.65
N LYS A 11 -13.58 9.48 -10.88
CA LYS A 11 -12.55 10.47 -11.26
C LYS A 11 -12.74 11.79 -10.49
N LYS A 12 -13.96 12.27 -10.32
CA LYS A 12 -14.26 13.47 -9.50
C LYS A 12 -13.91 13.29 -8.02
N LEU A 13 -13.95 12.04 -7.52
CA LEU A 13 -13.51 11.67 -6.17
C LEU A 13 -11.98 11.52 -6.06
N GLY A 14 -11.21 11.90 -7.07
CA GLY A 14 -9.75 11.89 -7.04
C GLY A 14 -9.11 10.54 -7.40
N ALA A 15 -9.87 9.55 -7.86
CA ALA A 15 -9.28 8.28 -8.25
C ALA A 15 -8.39 8.43 -9.50
N ILE A 16 -7.18 7.91 -9.43
CA ILE A 16 -6.23 7.84 -10.55
C ILE A 16 -6.50 6.52 -11.29
N PRO A 17 -6.95 6.58 -12.55
CA PRO A 17 -7.14 5.37 -13.33
C PRO A 17 -5.78 4.70 -13.59
N LEU A 18 -5.70 3.39 -13.33
CA LEU A 18 -4.53 2.57 -13.61
C LEU A 18 -4.86 1.62 -14.76
N ASP A 19 -4.03 1.59 -15.78
CA ASP A 19 -4.06 0.53 -16.76
C ASP A 19 -3.39 -0.72 -16.17
N ARG A 20 -4.18 -1.79 -16.03
CA ARG A 20 -3.71 -3.05 -15.44
C ARG A 20 -2.95 -3.94 -16.41
N GLY A 21 -2.91 -3.59 -17.67
CA GLY A 21 -2.24 -4.35 -18.74
C GLY A 21 -0.75 -4.07 -18.89
N GLY A 22 -0.20 -3.07 -18.20
CA GLY A 22 1.20 -2.68 -18.27
C GLY A 22 1.66 -1.83 -17.07
N SER A 23 2.93 -1.42 -17.10
CA SER A 23 3.44 -0.42 -16.13
C SER A 23 2.89 0.95 -16.51
N ASP A 24 1.84 1.40 -15.83
CA ASP A 24 1.29 2.75 -16.07
C ASP A 24 2.19 3.82 -15.46
N VAL A 25 3.27 4.12 -16.20
CA VAL A 25 4.28 5.12 -15.81
C VAL A 25 3.63 6.50 -15.62
N ALA A 26 2.61 6.82 -16.39
CA ALA A 26 1.92 8.11 -16.31
C ALA A 26 1.14 8.23 -14.99
N ALA A 27 0.44 7.17 -14.57
CA ALA A 27 -0.27 7.15 -13.29
C ALA A 27 0.71 7.21 -12.12
N ILE A 28 1.84 6.48 -12.19
CA ILE A 28 2.89 6.54 -11.16
C ILE A 28 3.45 7.95 -11.05
N LYS A 29 3.85 8.58 -12.16
CA LYS A 29 4.37 9.96 -12.17
C LYS A 29 3.37 10.95 -11.58
N LYS A 30 2.08 10.84 -11.95
CA LYS A 30 1.02 11.68 -11.41
C LYS A 30 0.85 11.48 -9.89
N THR A 31 0.88 10.23 -9.43
CA THR A 31 0.76 9.89 -8.01
C THR A 31 1.92 10.47 -7.19
N VAL A 32 3.16 10.32 -7.69
CA VAL A 32 4.36 10.90 -7.07
C VAL A 32 4.27 12.43 -7.02
N ALA A 33 3.84 13.07 -8.11
CA ALA A 33 3.68 14.52 -8.15
C ALA A 33 2.64 15.03 -7.13
N LEU A 34 1.53 14.32 -6.98
CA LEU A 34 0.51 14.63 -5.98
C LEU A 34 1.04 14.49 -4.55
N ALA A 35 1.74 13.39 -4.25
CA ALA A 35 2.34 13.21 -2.93
C ALA A 35 3.36 14.30 -2.62
N LYS A 36 4.24 14.66 -3.57
CA LYS A 36 5.20 15.78 -3.43
C LYS A 36 4.53 17.14 -3.21
N SER A 37 3.34 17.35 -3.73
CA SER A 37 2.57 18.58 -3.50
C SER A 37 1.89 18.64 -2.12
N GLY A 38 2.09 17.65 -1.26
CA GLY A 38 1.47 17.56 0.06
C GLY A 38 0.06 16.95 0.05
N ALA A 39 -0.39 16.40 -1.07
CA ALA A 39 -1.68 15.71 -1.12
C ALA A 39 -1.60 14.32 -0.50
N ASN A 40 -2.63 13.93 0.24
CA ASN A 40 -2.76 12.56 0.74
C ASN A 40 -3.14 11.61 -0.40
N VAL A 41 -2.34 10.58 -0.61
CA VAL A 41 -2.57 9.55 -1.64
C VAL A 41 -2.83 8.20 -0.98
N ALA A 42 -3.98 7.60 -1.27
CA ALA A 42 -4.30 6.25 -0.79
C ALA A 42 -3.86 5.19 -1.79
N ILE A 43 -3.12 4.19 -1.31
CA ILE A 43 -2.59 3.10 -2.12
C ILE A 43 -2.91 1.77 -1.45
N PHE A 44 -3.32 0.78 -2.24
CA PHE A 44 -3.50 -0.59 -1.78
C PHE A 44 -2.30 -1.45 -2.20
N PRO A 45 -1.40 -1.83 -1.28
CA PRO A 45 -0.14 -2.51 -1.61
C PRO A 45 -0.30 -3.85 -2.34
N GLN A 46 -1.42 -4.53 -2.11
CA GLN A 46 -1.72 -5.81 -2.76
C GLN A 46 -2.03 -5.68 -4.26
N GLY A 47 -2.53 -4.52 -4.72
CA GLY A 47 -2.96 -4.29 -6.11
C GLY A 47 -4.17 -5.12 -6.55
N HIS A 48 -4.61 -6.06 -5.73
CA HIS A 48 -5.77 -6.93 -5.92
C HIS A 48 -6.63 -7.03 -4.67
N ARG A 49 -7.87 -7.46 -4.83
CA ARG A 49 -8.77 -7.81 -3.73
C ARG A 49 -8.73 -9.31 -3.48
N TYR A 50 -8.58 -9.70 -2.22
CA TYR A 50 -8.55 -11.11 -1.77
C TYR A 50 -9.68 -11.35 -0.76
N PRO A 51 -10.97 -11.45 -1.22
CA PRO A 51 -12.10 -11.57 -0.31
C PRO A 51 -12.05 -12.87 0.49
N GLY A 52 -12.12 -12.77 1.83
CA GLY A 52 -12.14 -13.92 2.71
C GLY A 52 -10.78 -14.60 2.94
N VAL A 53 -9.72 -14.07 2.36
CA VAL A 53 -8.34 -14.56 2.54
C VAL A 53 -7.68 -13.82 3.70
N ASP A 54 -6.82 -14.50 4.45
CA ASP A 54 -5.96 -13.89 5.44
C ASP A 54 -4.98 -12.94 4.72
N PRO A 55 -4.98 -11.64 5.04
CA PRO A 55 -4.12 -10.68 4.35
C PRO A 55 -2.63 -10.97 4.54
N SER A 56 -2.21 -11.60 5.65
CA SER A 56 -0.81 -11.94 5.90
C SER A 56 -0.23 -12.91 4.87
N THR A 57 -1.09 -13.70 4.21
CA THR A 57 -0.69 -14.69 3.20
C THR A 57 -0.75 -14.16 1.77
N THR A 58 -1.13 -12.90 1.58
CA THR A 58 -1.34 -12.35 0.24
C THR A 58 -0.10 -11.60 -0.28
N PRO A 59 0.18 -11.66 -1.60
CA PRO A 59 1.33 -10.97 -2.17
C PRO A 59 1.11 -9.46 -2.25
N THR A 60 2.22 -8.72 -2.26
CA THR A 60 2.27 -7.28 -2.46
C THR A 60 2.86 -6.93 -3.83
N LYS A 61 2.61 -5.70 -4.28
CA LYS A 61 3.19 -5.10 -5.49
C LYS A 61 4.17 -3.97 -5.09
N ASN A 62 5.23 -3.77 -5.86
CA ASN A 62 6.27 -2.78 -5.55
C ASN A 62 5.80 -1.30 -5.62
N GLY A 63 4.58 -1.04 -6.07
CA GLY A 63 4.08 0.30 -6.36
C GLY A 63 4.05 1.23 -5.14
N ALA A 64 3.72 0.73 -3.96
CA ALA A 64 3.71 1.54 -2.74
C ALA A 64 5.13 2.02 -2.39
N GLY A 65 6.11 1.10 -2.34
CA GLY A 65 7.50 1.46 -2.06
C GLY A 65 8.12 2.36 -3.13
N LEU A 66 7.82 2.13 -4.41
CA LEU A 66 8.25 3.01 -5.50
C LEU A 66 7.74 4.45 -5.30
N ILE A 67 6.45 4.60 -4.99
CA ILE A 67 5.85 5.92 -4.78
C ILE A 67 6.45 6.58 -3.54
N THR A 68 6.56 5.85 -2.42
CA THR A 68 7.18 6.34 -1.18
C THR A 68 8.62 6.82 -1.42
N CYS A 69 9.45 6.02 -2.09
CA CYS A 69 10.82 6.39 -2.44
C CYS A 69 10.89 7.65 -3.32
N LYS A 70 10.09 7.67 -4.40
CA LYS A 70 10.15 8.78 -5.37
C LYS A 70 9.49 10.07 -4.88
N SER A 71 8.54 9.98 -3.95
CA SER A 71 7.89 11.16 -3.37
C SER A 71 8.56 11.68 -2.11
N GLU A 72 9.42 10.85 -1.49
CA GLU A 72 10.04 11.16 -0.19
C GLU A 72 9.00 11.44 0.90
N SER A 73 7.84 10.79 0.81
CA SER A 73 6.71 11.01 1.70
C SER A 73 6.67 9.97 2.81
N ASP A 74 6.21 10.38 3.97
CA ASP A 74 5.87 9.47 5.06
C ASP A 74 4.65 8.61 4.69
N VAL A 75 4.52 7.48 5.36
CA VAL A 75 3.43 6.52 5.10
C VAL A 75 2.61 6.31 6.36
N LEU A 76 1.29 6.47 6.25
CA LEU A 76 0.35 6.13 7.29
C LEU A 76 -0.27 4.76 6.99
N PRO A 77 0.08 3.70 7.73
CA PRO A 77 -0.58 2.39 7.59
C PRO A 77 -2.04 2.46 8.02
N VAL A 78 -2.93 1.93 7.19
CA VAL A 78 -4.37 1.89 7.49
C VAL A 78 -4.92 0.51 7.18
N PHE A 79 -5.64 -0.09 8.13
CA PHE A 79 -6.33 -1.35 7.94
C PHE A 79 -7.84 -1.15 7.88
N ILE A 80 -8.47 -1.74 6.85
CA ILE A 80 -9.92 -1.71 6.68
C ILE A 80 -10.48 -3.06 7.13
N LYS A 81 -11.03 -3.11 8.33
CA LYS A 81 -11.57 -4.32 8.93
C LYS A 81 -13.03 -4.51 8.54
N THR A 82 -13.33 -5.70 8.05
CA THR A 82 -14.68 -6.12 7.69
C THR A 82 -14.94 -7.54 8.22
N LYS A 83 -16.18 -7.90 8.46
CA LYS A 83 -16.51 -9.25 8.95
C LYS A 83 -16.11 -10.31 7.92
N GLY A 84 -15.14 -11.17 8.30
CA GLY A 84 -14.63 -12.25 7.46
C GLY A 84 -13.88 -11.78 6.21
N ASN A 85 -13.25 -10.60 6.24
CA ASN A 85 -12.52 -9.99 5.12
C ASN A 85 -13.37 -9.89 3.83
N LYS A 86 -14.68 -9.71 3.99
CA LYS A 86 -15.63 -9.58 2.86
C LYS A 86 -16.37 -8.27 2.93
N TYR A 87 -16.41 -7.54 1.82
CA TYR A 87 -17.23 -6.36 1.65
C TYR A 87 -18.68 -6.77 1.32
N GLY A 88 -19.66 -5.98 1.77
CA GLY A 88 -21.06 -6.22 1.48
C GLY A 88 -21.92 -5.02 1.84
N PHE A 89 -23.12 -4.98 1.26
CA PHE A 89 -24.10 -3.93 1.53
C PHE A 89 -24.50 -3.98 3.03
N LEU A 90 -24.52 -2.81 3.69
CA LEU A 90 -24.84 -2.65 5.12
C LEU A 90 -23.93 -3.41 6.11
N ARG A 91 -22.74 -3.84 5.69
CA ARG A 91 -21.78 -4.42 6.64
C ARG A 91 -20.98 -3.33 7.35
N LYS A 92 -20.78 -3.53 8.65
CA LYS A 92 -19.91 -2.64 9.45
C LYS A 92 -18.49 -2.67 8.89
N ILE A 93 -17.93 -1.50 8.66
CA ILE A 93 -16.53 -1.28 8.28
C ILE A 93 -15.88 -0.53 9.44
N GLU A 94 -14.73 -0.97 9.86
CA GLU A 94 -13.89 -0.31 10.85
C GLU A 94 -12.57 0.07 10.16
N ILE A 95 -12.17 1.33 10.31
CA ILE A 95 -10.92 1.83 9.74
C ILE A 95 -9.96 2.06 10.91
N ILE A 96 -8.83 1.36 10.89
CA ILE A 96 -7.82 1.40 11.95
C ILE A 96 -6.58 2.08 11.39
N PHE A 97 -6.17 3.17 12.02
CA PHE A 97 -4.97 3.92 11.66
C PHE A 97 -3.80 3.48 12.54
N GLY A 98 -2.65 3.28 11.93
CA GLY A 98 -1.40 2.97 12.61
C GLY A 98 -0.59 4.22 12.96
N LYS A 99 0.66 4.00 13.33
CA LYS A 99 1.62 5.07 13.48
C LYS A 99 2.20 5.41 12.11
N PRO A 100 2.45 6.70 11.80
CA PRO A 100 3.19 7.06 10.61
C PRO A 100 4.57 6.41 10.62
N ILE A 101 5.01 5.96 9.45
CA ILE A 101 6.37 5.49 9.18
C ILE A 101 7.06 6.62 8.44
N GLU A 102 8.10 7.17 9.03
CA GLU A 102 8.86 8.25 8.40
C GLU A 102 9.61 7.73 7.17
N ASN A 103 9.76 8.57 6.15
CA ASN A 103 10.47 8.19 4.92
C ASN A 103 11.89 7.72 5.21
N SER A 104 12.57 8.36 6.17
CA SER A 104 13.90 8.00 6.65
C SER A 104 14.04 6.54 7.11
N GLU A 105 12.98 5.95 7.65
CA GLU A 105 12.98 4.56 8.14
C GLU A 105 13.06 3.50 7.04
N PHE A 106 12.83 3.86 5.78
CA PHE A 106 12.95 2.92 4.66
C PHE A 106 14.38 2.75 4.16
N ASN A 107 15.32 3.63 4.57
CA ASN A 107 16.74 3.56 4.23
C ASN A 107 17.00 3.40 2.72
N PHE A 108 16.24 4.11 1.89
CA PHE A 108 16.47 4.08 0.44
C PHE A 108 17.86 4.61 0.10
N THR A 109 18.58 3.89 -0.79
CA THR A 109 19.93 4.26 -1.25
C THR A 109 19.93 4.63 -2.73
N ASN A 110 19.62 3.68 -3.59
CA ASN A 110 19.68 3.85 -5.06
C ASN A 110 18.30 3.85 -5.72
N GLY A 111 17.27 3.44 -5.00
CA GLY A 111 15.91 3.35 -5.52
C GLY A 111 15.78 2.26 -6.59
N GLY A 112 15.94 1.01 -6.20
CA GLY A 112 15.80 -0.16 -7.06
C GLY A 112 14.55 -1.00 -6.74
N THR A 113 14.28 -1.99 -7.57
CA THR A 113 13.11 -2.89 -7.44
C THR A 113 13.09 -3.59 -6.08
N ASP A 114 14.25 -4.00 -5.57
CA ASP A 114 14.37 -4.73 -4.30
C ASP A 114 14.08 -3.80 -3.12
N GLU A 115 14.58 -2.56 -3.14
CA GLU A 115 14.27 -1.55 -2.14
C GLU A 115 12.77 -1.21 -2.13
N TYR A 116 12.16 -1.08 -3.31
CA TYR A 116 10.71 -0.83 -3.42
C TYR A 116 9.89 -2.00 -2.88
N LYS A 117 10.36 -3.23 -3.14
CA LYS A 117 9.70 -4.43 -2.60
C LYS A 117 9.82 -4.48 -1.08
N ALA A 118 11.00 -4.30 -0.54
CA ALA A 118 11.26 -4.28 0.89
C ALA A 118 10.44 -3.19 1.61
N ALA A 119 10.40 -1.99 1.05
CA ALA A 119 9.60 -0.89 1.58
C ALA A 119 8.09 -1.23 1.55
N THR A 120 7.59 -1.79 0.44
CA THR A 120 6.18 -2.20 0.35
C THR A 120 5.86 -3.28 1.38
N ASP A 121 6.74 -4.26 1.57
CA ASP A 121 6.54 -5.33 2.54
C ASP A 121 6.58 -4.80 3.98
N LYS A 122 7.48 -3.85 4.30
CA LYS A 122 7.49 -3.15 5.59
C LYS A 122 6.16 -2.45 5.84
N ILE A 123 5.68 -1.66 4.87
CA ILE A 123 4.38 -0.97 4.96
C ILE A 123 3.25 -1.98 5.18
N PHE A 124 3.22 -3.05 4.40
CA PHE A 124 2.13 -4.01 4.44
C PHE A 124 2.13 -4.83 5.73
N ARG A 125 3.29 -5.15 6.30
CA ARG A 125 3.40 -5.77 7.62
C ARG A 125 2.75 -4.92 8.70
N GLU A 126 2.99 -3.61 8.70
CA GLU A 126 2.35 -2.71 9.67
C GLU A 126 0.82 -2.66 9.47
N VAL A 127 0.35 -2.65 8.22
CA VAL A 127 -1.09 -2.74 7.92
C VAL A 127 -1.69 -4.04 8.45
N VAL A 128 -1.03 -5.18 8.25
CA VAL A 128 -1.50 -6.52 8.69
C VAL A 128 -1.55 -6.62 10.22
N LYS A 129 -0.55 -6.07 10.92
CA LYS A 129 -0.52 -5.99 12.39
C LYS A 129 -1.73 -5.24 12.95
N LEU A 130 -2.14 -4.13 12.32
CA LEU A 130 -3.33 -3.37 12.74
C LEU A 130 -4.61 -4.19 12.65
N GLY A 131 -4.67 -5.14 11.72
CA GLY A 131 -5.77 -6.10 11.58
C GLY A 131 -5.79 -7.21 12.64
N GLY A 132 -4.72 -7.32 13.45
CA GLY A 132 -4.55 -8.39 14.45
C GLY A 132 -4.09 -9.72 13.84
N TYR A 133 -3.51 -9.71 12.64
CA TYR A 133 -2.97 -10.91 12.00
C TYR A 133 -1.50 -11.13 12.36
N ALA A 134 -1.09 -12.39 12.42
CA ALA A 134 0.31 -12.74 12.59
C ALA A 134 1.14 -12.27 11.38
N VAL A 135 2.30 -11.71 11.67
CA VAL A 135 3.24 -11.27 10.63
C VAL A 135 4.35 -12.30 10.56
N LEU A 136 4.53 -12.90 9.38
CA LEU A 136 5.66 -13.77 9.14
C LEU A 136 6.95 -12.94 9.13
N PRO A 137 8.06 -13.42 9.76
CA PRO A 137 9.34 -12.73 9.70
C PRO A 137 9.78 -12.56 8.25
N SER A 138 10.36 -11.41 7.95
CA SER A 138 10.95 -11.15 6.64
C SER A 138 12.35 -11.78 6.57
N PRO A 139 12.81 -12.19 5.40
CA PRO A 139 14.20 -12.61 5.22
C PRO A 139 15.25 -11.56 5.61
N SER A 140 14.83 -10.28 5.73
CA SER A 140 15.69 -9.18 6.18
C SER A 140 15.77 -9.03 7.71
N ASP A 141 14.90 -9.68 8.48
CA ASP A 141 14.87 -9.56 9.93
C ASP A 141 15.88 -10.52 10.60
N ASP A 142 16.38 -11.53 9.86
CA ASP A 142 17.31 -12.56 10.35
C ASP A 142 18.78 -12.07 10.45
N ASN A 143 19.12 -10.91 9.90
CA ASN A 143 20.50 -10.41 9.89
C ASN A 143 20.85 -9.48 11.07
N SER A 144 19.92 -9.18 11.98
CA SER A 144 20.18 -8.24 13.08
C SER A 144 20.54 -8.92 14.42
N GLU A 145 20.49 -10.25 14.52
CA GLU A 145 20.82 -10.98 15.76
C GLU A 145 22.24 -11.60 15.79
N ASN A 146 23.02 -11.51 14.71
CA ASN A 146 24.36 -12.13 14.66
C ASN A 146 25.54 -11.15 14.81
N GLU A 147 25.30 -9.89 15.20
CA GLU A 147 26.38 -8.95 15.58
C GLU A 147 26.24 -8.54 17.06
N LYS A 148 26.52 -9.49 17.95
CA LYS A 148 26.92 -9.19 19.34
C LYS A 148 27.98 -10.16 19.78
#